data_c1d39d1c66c4676866506f372f2b8ca8
#
_entry.id   c1d39d1c66c4676866506f372f2b8ca8
#
_cell.length_a   1.000
_cell.length_b   1.000
_cell.length_c   1.000
_cell.angle_alpha   90.00
_cell.angle_beta   90.00
_cell.angle_gamma   90.00
#
_symmetry.space_group_name_H-M   'P 1'
#
loop_
_entity.id
_entity.type
_entity.pdbx_description
1 polymer ?
#
loop_
_entity_poly.entity_id
_entity_poly.type
_entity_poly.pdbx_seq_one_letter_code
_entity_poly.pdbx_strand_id
1 'polypeptide(L)'
;MLNQMKDKMRAICTWSVVTLLLWPLHVFASERPAPECTNHVGETVVFATRDTVRASVAAGMANRAADGTPMVFRMNYQSAPPAFQRFIDLHECAHHQTGDVDRPHPPRNSPAHLMNESIADCVAILRIRDESQDPEAVLAELVPALRSAMADVGFPEISTDSRVANLEHCYANYGSASDYIAGVLALRRTD
;
A
#
# COMPACT_ATOMS: atom_id res chain seq x y z
N MET A 1 -48.44 67.68 -45.79
CA MET A 1 -47.55 68.02 -44.66
C MET A 1 -47.08 66.69 -44.06
N LEU A 2 -45.80 66.42 -44.13
CA LEU A 2 -45.18 65.14 -43.94
C LEU A 2 -45.10 64.75 -42.48
N ASN A 3 -45.45 63.52 -42.18
CA ASN A 3 -45.22 62.96 -40.90
C ASN A 3 -44.35 61.71 -41.11
N GLN A 4 -43.11 61.78 -40.65
CA GLN A 4 -42.14 60.72 -40.73
C GLN A 4 -42.34 59.71 -39.62
N MET A 5 -42.69 58.49 -40.01
CA MET A 5 -42.67 57.37 -39.10
C MET A 5 -41.22 56.88 -39.01
N LYS A 6 -40.66 56.97 -37.85
CA LYS A 6 -39.34 56.35 -37.52
C LYS A 6 -39.58 54.94 -37.05
N ASP A 7 -39.21 53.97 -37.86
CA ASP A 7 -39.14 52.58 -37.51
C ASP A 7 -37.97 52.37 -36.51
N LYS A 8 -38.31 51.98 -35.30
CA LYS A 8 -37.36 51.49 -34.33
C LYS A 8 -37.17 49.99 -34.51
N MET A 9 -36.11 49.63 -35.20
CA MET A 9 -35.62 48.24 -35.21
C MET A 9 -35.09 47.88 -33.82
N ARG A 10 -35.81 47.03 -33.10
CA ARG A 10 -35.33 46.41 -31.86
C ARG A 10 -34.51 45.20 -32.25
N ALA A 11 -33.18 45.30 -32.08
CA ALA A 11 -32.27 44.16 -32.13
C ALA A 11 -32.49 43.30 -30.89
N ILE A 12 -33.03 42.11 -31.08
CA ILE A 12 -33.14 41.08 -30.05
C ILE A 12 -31.79 40.36 -30.00
N CYS A 13 -30.99 40.71 -28.98
CA CYS A 13 -29.77 40.01 -28.69
C CYS A 13 -30.13 38.70 -27.96
N THR A 14 -30.18 37.60 -28.69
CA THR A 14 -30.33 36.26 -28.11
C THR A 14 -29.01 35.81 -27.51
N TRP A 15 -28.91 35.87 -26.22
CA TRP A 15 -27.82 35.29 -25.47
C TRP A 15 -28.00 33.77 -25.46
N SER A 16 -27.22 33.05 -26.29
CA SER A 16 -27.10 31.62 -26.20
C SER A 16 -26.24 31.27 -24.97
N VAL A 17 -26.93 30.85 -23.91
CA VAL A 17 -26.26 30.27 -22.75
C VAL A 17 -25.77 28.88 -23.12
N VAL A 18 -24.49 28.78 -23.47
CA VAL A 18 -23.82 27.48 -23.61
C VAL A 18 -23.62 26.92 -22.21
N THR A 19 -24.54 26.06 -21.79
CA THR A 19 -24.39 25.29 -20.55
C THR A 19 -23.34 24.20 -20.79
N LEU A 20 -22.09 24.49 -20.42
CA LEU A 20 -21.04 23.49 -20.34
C LEU A 20 -21.42 22.49 -19.23
N LEU A 21 -21.98 21.37 -19.62
CA LEU A 21 -22.13 20.21 -18.75
C LEU A 21 -20.72 19.71 -18.36
N LEU A 22 -20.22 20.21 -17.24
CA LEU A 22 -19.07 19.63 -16.55
C LEU A 22 -19.50 18.25 -16.03
N TRP A 23 -19.34 17.23 -16.85
CA TRP A 23 -19.42 15.87 -16.38
C TRP A 23 -18.28 15.68 -15.37
N PRO A 24 -18.57 15.25 -14.14
CA PRO A 24 -17.50 14.91 -13.21
C PRO A 24 -16.73 13.76 -13.86
N LEU A 25 -15.48 14.02 -14.25
CA LEU A 25 -14.53 12.96 -14.56
C LEU A 25 -14.34 12.18 -13.24
N HIS A 26 -15.06 11.08 -13.12
CA HIS A 26 -14.77 10.10 -12.10
C HIS A 26 -13.38 9.56 -12.45
N VAL A 27 -12.36 10.16 -11.86
CA VAL A 27 -11.02 9.57 -11.83
C VAL A 27 -11.18 8.28 -11.02
N PHE A 28 -11.40 7.17 -11.72
CA PHE A 28 -11.22 5.87 -11.10
C PHE A 28 -9.78 5.88 -10.58
N ALA A 29 -9.63 5.83 -9.28
CA ALA A 29 -8.31 5.62 -8.67
C ALA A 29 -7.76 4.32 -9.28
N SER A 30 -6.80 4.47 -10.19
CA SER A 30 -6.12 3.33 -10.79
C SER A 30 -5.45 2.57 -9.66
N GLU A 31 -5.68 1.27 -9.61
CA GLU A 31 -4.97 0.41 -8.66
C GLU A 31 -3.46 0.65 -8.83
N ARG A 32 -2.77 0.90 -7.71
CA ARG A 32 -1.31 1.10 -7.76
C ARG A 32 -0.66 -0.17 -8.33
N PRO A 33 0.24 -0.04 -9.33
CA PRO A 33 0.95 -1.19 -9.86
C PRO A 33 1.70 -1.90 -8.74
N ALA A 34 1.67 -3.23 -8.79
CA ALA A 34 2.41 -4.05 -7.85
C ALA A 34 3.91 -3.75 -7.92
N PRO A 35 4.64 -3.80 -6.78
CA PRO A 35 6.09 -3.73 -6.82
C PRO A 35 6.67 -4.97 -7.51
N GLU A 36 7.84 -4.83 -8.09
CA GLU A 36 8.64 -6.01 -8.44
C GLU A 36 8.96 -6.79 -7.17
N CYS A 37 8.65 -8.07 -7.18
CA CYS A 37 8.86 -8.97 -6.06
C CYS A 37 9.27 -10.35 -6.56
N THR A 38 10.38 -10.86 -6.03
CA THR A 38 10.80 -12.25 -6.19
C THR A 38 10.97 -12.88 -4.81
N ASN A 39 10.68 -14.16 -4.67
CA ASN A 39 10.92 -14.87 -3.42
C ASN A 39 12.41 -15.17 -3.22
N HIS A 40 12.76 -15.81 -2.10
CA HIS A 40 14.14 -16.14 -1.71
C HIS A 40 14.86 -17.13 -2.65
N VAL A 41 14.14 -17.80 -3.56
CA VAL A 41 14.71 -18.69 -4.59
C VAL A 41 14.62 -18.11 -6.00
N GLY A 42 14.17 -16.85 -6.16
CA GLY A 42 14.14 -16.12 -7.43
C GLY A 42 12.86 -16.31 -8.24
N GLU A 43 11.80 -16.93 -7.71
CA GLU A 43 10.50 -17.02 -8.38
C GLU A 43 9.75 -15.67 -8.28
N THR A 44 9.09 -15.27 -9.36
CA THR A 44 8.28 -14.06 -9.37
C THR A 44 7.04 -14.23 -8.50
N VAL A 45 6.78 -13.26 -7.61
CA VAL A 45 5.59 -13.20 -6.76
C VAL A 45 4.45 -12.49 -7.49
N VAL A 46 3.28 -13.11 -7.55
CA VAL A 46 2.09 -12.57 -8.20
C VAL A 46 1.23 -11.84 -7.17
N PHE A 47 0.77 -10.63 -7.50
CA PHE A 47 -0.15 -9.87 -6.66
C PHE A 47 -1.57 -10.01 -7.20
N ALA A 48 -2.52 -10.32 -6.31
CA ALA A 48 -3.94 -10.45 -6.64
C ALA A 48 -4.80 -9.70 -5.63
N THR A 49 -5.69 -8.85 -6.13
CA THR A 49 -6.65 -8.12 -5.28
C THR A 49 -7.89 -8.98 -5.05
N ARG A 50 -8.32 -9.03 -3.81
CA ARG A 50 -9.57 -9.68 -3.39
C ARG A 50 -10.35 -8.72 -2.49
N ASP A 51 -11.49 -8.28 -2.97
CA ASP A 51 -12.45 -7.59 -2.11
C ASP A 51 -13.17 -8.62 -1.24
N THR A 52 -13.03 -8.48 0.07
CA THR A 52 -13.72 -9.34 1.00
C THR A 52 -14.77 -8.54 1.78
N VAL A 53 -16.00 -9.03 1.77
CA VAL A 53 -17.12 -8.42 2.52
C VAL A 53 -16.86 -8.44 4.05
N ARG A 54 -15.87 -9.20 4.52
CA ARG A 54 -15.61 -9.45 5.95
C ARG A 54 -14.50 -8.60 6.55
N ALA A 55 -13.64 -7.99 5.73
CA ALA A 55 -12.57 -7.15 6.23
C ALA A 55 -12.91 -5.69 5.98
N SER A 56 -13.02 -4.89 7.04
CA SER A 56 -13.21 -3.43 6.96
C SER A 56 -11.90 -2.69 6.75
N VAL A 57 -10.77 -3.36 6.94
CA VAL A 57 -9.42 -2.78 6.93
C VAL A 57 -8.61 -3.37 5.78
N ALA A 58 -7.80 -2.53 5.14
CA ALA A 58 -6.84 -2.98 4.15
C ALA A 58 -5.78 -3.88 4.78
N ALA A 59 -5.51 -5.00 4.15
CA ALA A 59 -4.53 -5.99 4.60
C ALA A 59 -3.89 -6.72 3.42
N GLY A 60 -2.76 -7.36 3.68
CA GLY A 60 -2.09 -8.29 2.78
C GLY A 60 -2.07 -9.70 3.36
N MET A 61 -1.70 -10.66 2.52
CA MET A 61 -1.37 -12.01 2.92
C MET A 61 -0.42 -12.65 1.91
N ALA A 62 0.79 -12.94 2.35
CA ALA A 62 1.74 -13.72 1.59
C ALA A 62 1.40 -15.22 1.69
N ASN A 63 1.35 -15.92 0.56
CA ASN A 63 1.03 -17.35 0.51
C ASN A 63 1.53 -17.97 -0.81
N ARG A 64 1.33 -19.28 -0.97
CA ARG A 64 1.38 -19.96 -2.27
C ARG A 64 -0.04 -20.31 -2.73
N ALA A 65 -0.28 -20.19 -4.03
CA ALA A 65 -1.49 -20.71 -4.65
C ALA A 65 -1.50 -22.25 -4.64
N ALA A 66 -2.62 -22.86 -5.00
CA ALA A 66 -2.76 -24.30 -5.02
C ALA A 66 -1.81 -25.01 -6.02
N ASP A 67 -1.36 -24.31 -7.05
CA ASP A 67 -0.38 -24.76 -8.03
C ASP A 67 1.08 -24.50 -7.60
N GLY A 68 1.29 -23.93 -6.40
CA GLY A 68 2.61 -23.59 -5.85
C GLY A 68 3.09 -22.18 -6.21
N THR A 69 2.38 -21.41 -7.03
CA THR A 69 2.78 -20.04 -7.40
C THR A 69 2.88 -19.15 -6.18
N PRO A 70 4.01 -18.43 -5.95
CA PRO A 70 4.11 -17.46 -4.88
C PRO A 70 3.14 -16.29 -5.11
N MET A 71 2.32 -15.95 -4.11
CA MET A 71 1.28 -14.94 -4.24
C MET A 71 1.20 -14.00 -3.03
N VAL A 72 0.83 -12.75 -3.31
CA VAL A 72 0.34 -11.79 -2.33
C VAL A 72 -1.13 -11.50 -2.63
N PHE A 73 -1.99 -11.76 -1.66
CA PHE A 73 -3.40 -11.36 -1.73
C PHE A 73 -3.58 -10.02 -1.05
N ARG A 74 -4.10 -9.03 -1.80
CA ARG A 74 -4.46 -7.70 -1.34
C ARG A 74 -5.95 -7.69 -0.98
N MET A 75 -6.29 -7.40 0.27
CA MET A 75 -7.67 -7.38 0.77
C MET A 75 -8.07 -5.95 1.10
N ASN A 76 -9.22 -5.49 0.57
CA ASN A 76 -9.73 -4.12 0.75
C ASN A 76 -8.68 -3.03 0.52
N TYR A 77 -7.74 -3.30 -0.35
CA TYR A 77 -6.54 -2.53 -0.62
C TYR A 77 -6.83 -1.07 -0.95
N GLN A 78 -7.91 -0.82 -1.74
CA GLN A 78 -8.30 0.52 -2.17
C GLN A 78 -8.79 1.43 -1.03
N SER A 79 -9.11 0.88 0.13
CA SER A 79 -9.54 1.67 1.28
C SER A 79 -8.38 2.34 2.03
N ALA A 80 -7.14 1.93 1.76
CA ALA A 80 -5.95 2.46 2.44
C ALA A 80 -5.35 3.67 1.72
N PRO A 81 -4.69 4.59 2.46
CA PRO A 81 -3.85 5.62 1.86
C PRO A 81 -2.71 5.02 1.01
N PRO A 82 -2.21 5.73 -0.02
CA PRO A 82 -1.19 5.22 -0.94
C PRO A 82 0.10 4.74 -0.26
N ALA A 83 0.58 5.40 0.78
CA ALA A 83 1.77 4.97 1.53
C ALA A 83 1.52 3.65 2.26
N PHE A 84 0.33 3.45 2.84
CA PHE A 84 -0.01 2.22 3.52
C PHE A 84 -0.24 1.07 2.53
N GLN A 85 -0.84 1.33 1.35
CA GLN A 85 -0.92 0.36 0.27
C GLN A 85 0.48 -0.15 -0.13
N ARG A 86 1.42 0.79 -0.34
CA ARG A 86 2.80 0.44 -0.68
C ARG A 86 3.47 -0.37 0.42
N PHE A 87 3.26 0.00 1.68
CA PHE A 87 3.79 -0.72 2.81
C PHE A 87 3.26 -2.16 2.89
N ILE A 88 1.94 -2.38 2.72
CA ILE A 88 1.34 -3.71 2.67
C ILE A 88 2.02 -4.58 1.60
N ASP A 89 2.16 -4.07 0.38
CA ASP A 89 2.77 -4.81 -0.71
C ASP A 89 4.20 -5.23 -0.41
N LEU A 90 5.00 -4.31 0.14
CA LEU A 90 6.40 -4.56 0.44
C LEU A 90 6.58 -5.47 1.65
N HIS A 91 5.69 -5.37 2.64
CA HIS A 91 5.65 -6.24 3.80
C HIS A 91 5.34 -7.69 3.40
N GLU A 92 4.31 -7.90 2.60
CA GLU A 92 3.96 -9.24 2.12
C GLU A 92 5.02 -9.81 1.15
N CYS A 93 5.62 -8.96 0.32
CA CYS A 93 6.76 -9.34 -0.49
C CYS A 93 7.94 -9.80 0.38
N ALA A 94 8.19 -9.13 1.51
CA ALA A 94 9.28 -9.47 2.42
C ALA A 94 9.15 -10.88 2.99
N HIS A 95 7.96 -11.35 3.32
CA HIS A 95 7.74 -12.74 3.75
C HIS A 95 8.19 -13.76 2.70
N HIS A 96 7.98 -13.46 1.41
CA HIS A 96 8.51 -14.28 0.32
C HIS A 96 10.04 -14.15 0.20
N GLN A 97 10.59 -12.94 0.28
CA GLN A 97 12.02 -12.66 0.15
C GLN A 97 12.85 -13.29 1.27
N THR A 98 12.28 -13.38 2.47
CA THR A 98 12.94 -13.96 3.64
C THR A 98 12.63 -15.45 3.84
N GLY A 99 11.79 -16.04 2.96
CA GLY A 99 11.47 -17.46 2.97
C GLY A 99 10.46 -17.87 4.05
N ASP A 100 9.74 -16.93 4.66
CA ASP A 100 8.74 -17.24 5.68
C ASP A 100 7.60 -18.10 5.15
N VAL A 101 7.16 -17.83 3.91
CA VAL A 101 6.06 -18.53 3.25
C VAL A 101 6.37 -20.01 3.00
N ASP A 102 7.65 -20.36 2.88
CA ASP A 102 8.13 -21.70 2.57
C ASP A 102 8.56 -22.51 3.81
N ARG A 103 8.32 -21.96 5.00
CA ARG A 103 8.59 -22.60 6.30
C ARG A 103 7.28 -22.93 7.03
N PRO A 104 7.30 -23.85 7.99
CA PRO A 104 6.16 -24.08 8.86
C PRO A 104 5.75 -22.77 9.56
N HIS A 105 4.47 -22.41 9.45
CA HIS A 105 3.96 -21.20 10.09
C HIS A 105 4.04 -21.33 11.62
N PRO A 106 4.76 -20.41 12.29
CA PRO A 106 4.78 -20.40 13.74
C PRO A 106 3.39 -20.06 14.30
N PRO A 107 3.06 -20.53 15.50
CA PRO A 107 1.80 -20.16 16.15
C PRO A 107 1.61 -18.64 16.21
N ARG A 108 0.41 -18.16 15.87
CA ARG A 108 0.10 -16.73 15.90
C ARG A 108 0.48 -16.12 17.25
N ASN A 109 1.09 -14.95 17.23
CA ASN A 109 1.61 -14.22 18.40
C ASN A 109 2.71 -14.94 19.18
N SER A 110 3.28 -16.05 18.66
CA SER A 110 4.51 -16.61 19.23
C SER A 110 5.71 -15.69 18.97
N PRO A 111 6.80 -15.80 19.75
CA PRO A 111 8.02 -15.00 19.50
C PRO A 111 8.55 -15.16 18.07
N ALA A 112 8.46 -16.36 17.49
CA ALA A 112 8.89 -16.62 16.12
C ALA A 112 7.99 -15.91 15.08
N HIS A 113 6.66 -15.91 15.30
CA HIS A 113 5.73 -15.15 14.45
C HIS A 113 6.01 -13.65 14.53
N LEU A 114 6.12 -13.09 15.73
CA LEU A 114 6.40 -11.67 15.94
C LEU A 114 7.76 -11.26 15.36
N MET A 115 8.76 -12.14 15.39
CA MET A 115 10.06 -11.91 14.74
C MET A 115 9.91 -11.83 13.22
N ASN A 116 9.16 -12.73 12.59
CA ASN A 116 8.91 -12.70 11.16
C ASN A 116 8.21 -11.40 10.74
N GLU A 117 7.18 -10.97 11.48
CA GLU A 117 6.50 -9.71 11.26
C GLU A 117 7.46 -8.51 11.39
N SER A 118 8.30 -8.50 12.42
CA SER A 118 9.29 -7.44 12.62
C SER A 118 10.33 -7.38 11.50
N ILE A 119 10.76 -8.52 10.98
CA ILE A 119 11.66 -8.61 9.84
C ILE A 119 10.97 -8.08 8.57
N ALA A 120 9.72 -8.49 8.32
CA ALA A 120 8.96 -8.03 7.16
C ALA A 120 8.71 -6.52 7.21
N ASP A 121 8.41 -5.96 8.38
CA ASP A 121 8.29 -4.52 8.61
C ASP A 121 9.61 -3.79 8.28
N CYS A 122 10.75 -4.31 8.75
CA CYS A 122 12.06 -3.75 8.45
C CYS A 122 12.36 -3.74 6.95
N VAL A 123 12.15 -4.85 6.26
CA VAL A 123 12.36 -4.92 4.81
C VAL A 123 11.47 -3.92 4.08
N ALA A 124 10.19 -3.84 4.46
CA ALA A 124 9.23 -2.94 3.82
C ALA A 124 9.65 -1.48 3.96
N ILE A 125 10.01 -1.03 5.17
CA ILE A 125 10.39 0.38 5.39
C ILE A 125 11.74 0.72 4.75
N LEU A 126 12.70 -0.20 4.72
CA LEU A 126 13.97 -0.02 4.04
C LEU A 126 13.77 0.09 2.52
N ARG A 127 12.90 -0.73 1.92
CA ARG A 127 12.54 -0.61 0.50
C ARG A 127 11.83 0.71 0.19
N ILE A 128 10.92 1.17 1.07
CA ILE A 128 10.32 2.50 0.93
C ILE A 128 11.40 3.57 0.90
N ARG A 129 12.37 3.52 1.80
CA ARG A 129 13.49 4.45 1.85
C ARG A 129 14.35 4.39 0.60
N ASP A 130 14.68 3.19 0.13
CA ASP A 130 15.59 2.99 -1.01
C ASP A 130 14.94 3.35 -2.36
N GLU A 131 13.61 3.21 -2.49
CA GLU A 131 12.87 3.37 -3.73
C GLU A 131 12.14 4.72 -3.86
N SER A 132 11.90 5.43 -2.77
CA SER A 132 11.12 6.67 -2.76
C SER A 132 12.00 7.90 -3.00
N GLN A 133 11.47 8.88 -3.73
CA GLN A 133 12.13 10.19 -3.89
C GLN A 133 12.06 11.04 -2.62
N ASP A 134 10.99 10.87 -1.83
CA ASP A 134 10.77 11.52 -0.55
C ASP A 134 10.31 10.49 0.49
N PRO A 135 11.24 9.71 1.05
CA PRO A 135 10.91 8.66 1.99
C PRO A 135 10.38 9.19 3.33
N GLU A 136 10.77 10.40 3.74
CA GLU A 136 10.28 11.05 4.96
C GLU A 136 8.79 11.38 4.85
N ALA A 137 8.34 11.90 3.70
CA ALA A 137 6.92 12.15 3.48
C ALA A 137 6.10 10.84 3.46
N VAL A 138 6.66 9.77 2.89
CA VAL A 138 6.02 8.44 2.91
C VAL A 138 5.90 7.92 4.34
N LEU A 139 6.94 8.04 5.15
CA LEU A 139 6.92 7.62 6.56
C LEU A 139 5.90 8.42 7.38
N ALA A 140 5.82 9.73 7.15
CA ALA A 140 4.87 10.62 7.82
C ALA A 140 3.39 10.28 7.48
N GLU A 141 3.12 9.79 6.27
CA GLU A 141 1.79 9.30 5.87
C GLU A 141 1.53 7.88 6.41
N LEU A 142 2.54 7.01 6.38
CA LEU A 142 2.43 5.60 6.75
C LEU A 142 2.10 5.41 8.23
N VAL A 143 2.82 6.08 9.14
CA VAL A 143 2.71 5.83 10.58
C VAL A 143 1.28 6.07 11.11
N PRO A 144 0.61 7.20 10.81
CA PRO A 144 -0.79 7.39 11.21
C PRO A 144 -1.74 6.35 10.60
N ALA A 145 -1.55 5.98 9.33
CA ALA A 145 -2.38 4.99 8.66
C ALA A 145 -2.23 3.59 9.29
N LEU A 146 -1.01 3.18 9.62
CA LEU A 146 -0.73 1.94 10.34
C LEU A 146 -1.40 1.94 11.72
N ARG A 147 -1.28 3.04 12.48
CA ARG A 147 -1.92 3.17 13.80
C ARG A 147 -3.45 3.03 13.69
N SER A 148 -4.06 3.69 12.71
CA SER A 148 -5.50 3.58 12.47
C SER A 148 -5.89 2.14 12.14
N ALA A 149 -5.20 1.49 11.20
CA ALA A 149 -5.48 0.12 10.80
C ALA A 149 -5.34 -0.88 11.96
N MET A 150 -4.33 -0.72 12.80
CA MET A 150 -4.11 -1.57 13.98
C MET A 150 -5.23 -1.38 15.03
N ALA A 151 -5.67 -0.14 15.26
CA ALA A 151 -6.78 0.17 16.16
C ALA A 151 -8.11 -0.42 15.64
N ASP A 152 -8.39 -0.31 14.34
CA ASP A 152 -9.61 -0.83 13.71
C ASP A 152 -9.75 -2.35 13.82
N VAL A 153 -8.64 -3.08 13.86
CA VAL A 153 -8.64 -4.54 14.10
C VAL A 153 -8.46 -4.92 15.58
N GLY A 154 -8.46 -3.95 16.48
CA GLY A 154 -8.47 -4.16 17.92
C GLY A 154 -7.11 -4.56 18.52
N PHE A 155 -5.99 -4.21 17.89
CA PHE A 155 -4.68 -4.40 18.50
C PHE A 155 -4.47 -3.43 19.67
N PRO A 156 -3.86 -3.90 20.79
CA PRO A 156 -3.49 -3.04 21.89
C PRO A 156 -2.51 -1.94 21.43
N GLU A 157 -2.64 -0.74 21.99
CA GLU A 157 -1.77 0.40 21.67
C GLU A 157 -0.28 0.07 21.83
N ILE A 158 0.09 -0.65 22.90
CA ILE A 158 1.48 -1.08 23.14
C ILE A 158 2.04 -1.92 21.98
N SER A 159 1.21 -2.75 21.35
CA SER A 159 1.64 -3.55 20.18
C SER A 159 1.86 -2.67 18.96
N THR A 160 1.01 -1.67 18.79
CA THR A 160 1.13 -0.68 17.72
C THR A 160 2.38 0.18 17.91
N ASP A 161 2.63 0.66 19.13
CA ASP A 161 3.82 1.44 19.45
C ASP A 161 5.11 0.65 19.24
N SER A 162 5.13 -0.62 19.63
CA SER A 162 6.28 -1.51 19.38
C SER A 162 6.55 -1.68 17.88
N ARG A 163 5.49 -1.82 17.07
CA ARG A 163 5.62 -1.96 15.62
C ARG A 163 6.15 -0.66 14.99
N VAL A 164 5.61 0.49 15.37
CA VAL A 164 6.08 1.80 14.88
C VAL A 164 7.53 2.03 15.27
N ALA A 165 7.90 1.77 16.53
CA ALA A 165 9.27 1.89 16.99
C ALA A 165 10.25 0.98 16.23
N ASN A 166 9.81 -0.24 15.85
CA ASN A 166 10.59 -1.13 14.99
C ASN A 166 10.81 -0.53 13.60
N LEU A 167 9.78 0.03 12.97
CA LEU A 167 9.90 0.70 11.66
C LEU A 167 10.90 1.85 11.70
N GLU A 168 10.76 2.74 12.69
CA GLU A 168 11.63 3.91 12.87
C GLU A 168 13.08 3.48 13.15
N HIS A 169 13.27 2.44 13.98
CA HIS A 169 14.58 1.88 14.26
C HIS A 169 15.24 1.32 13.00
N CYS A 170 14.50 0.52 12.22
CA CYS A 170 15.03 -0.05 10.98
C CYS A 170 15.38 1.03 9.98
N TYR A 171 14.49 2.01 9.79
CA TYR A 171 14.70 3.14 8.90
C TYR A 171 16.00 3.92 9.22
N ALA A 172 16.26 4.16 10.49
CA ALA A 172 17.38 4.98 10.95
C ALA A 172 18.72 4.21 11.02
N ASN A 173 18.71 2.90 11.28
CA ASN A 173 19.91 2.19 11.73
C ASN A 173 20.42 1.09 10.79
N TYR A 174 19.61 0.61 9.85
CA TYR A 174 20.06 -0.41 8.90
C TYR A 174 20.49 0.19 7.55
N GLY A 175 21.31 -0.57 6.83
CA GLY A 175 21.72 -0.29 5.46
C GLY A 175 20.60 -0.47 4.44
N SER A 176 20.93 -0.92 3.22
CA SER A 176 19.92 -1.17 2.19
C SER A 176 19.00 -2.35 2.53
N ALA A 177 17.81 -2.37 1.94
CA ALA A 177 16.89 -3.49 2.08
C ALA A 177 17.52 -4.81 1.60
N SER A 178 18.31 -4.77 0.53
CA SER A 178 19.00 -5.95 -0.01
C SER A 178 20.01 -6.53 0.96
N ASP A 179 20.80 -5.69 1.63
CA ASP A 179 21.79 -6.15 2.63
C ASP A 179 21.10 -6.76 3.84
N TYR A 180 20.00 -6.15 4.28
CA TYR A 180 19.21 -6.66 5.39
C TYR A 180 18.61 -8.03 5.08
N ILE A 181 18.00 -8.22 3.89
CA ILE A 181 17.46 -9.50 3.42
C ILE A 181 18.58 -10.54 3.35
N ALA A 182 19.74 -10.19 2.79
CA ALA A 182 20.88 -11.11 2.70
C ALA A 182 21.34 -11.59 4.08
N GLY A 183 21.38 -10.69 5.06
CA GLY A 183 21.71 -11.00 6.45
C GLY A 183 20.69 -11.97 7.08
N VAL A 184 19.40 -11.73 6.92
CA VAL A 184 18.33 -12.61 7.40
C VAL A 184 18.42 -14.00 6.78
N LEU A 185 18.62 -14.09 5.46
CA LEU A 185 18.76 -15.38 4.77
C LEU A 185 20.02 -16.13 5.19
N ALA A 186 21.11 -15.43 5.50
CA ALA A 186 22.34 -16.06 6.03
C ALA A 186 22.10 -16.70 7.39
N LEU A 187 21.42 -16.00 8.30
CA LEU A 187 21.05 -16.52 9.62
C LEU A 187 20.14 -17.75 9.50
N ARG A 188 19.15 -17.71 8.63
CA ARG A 188 18.15 -18.78 8.45
C ARG A 188 18.70 -20.06 7.76
N ARG A 189 19.88 -20.00 7.16
CA ARG A 189 20.57 -21.18 6.60
C ARG A 189 21.35 -21.96 7.64
N THR A 190 21.58 -21.38 8.79
CA THR A 190 22.32 -22.00 9.90
C THR A 190 21.44 -22.69 10.92
N ASP A 191 20.12 -22.51 10.80
CA ASP A 191 19.08 -23.15 11.63
C ASP A 191 18.53 -24.40 10.91
#